data_024e2fbf1ec66f21936396a01c5eee49
#
_entry.id   024e2fbf1ec66f21936396a01c5eee49
#
_cell.length_a   1.000
_cell.length_b   1.000
_cell.length_c   1.000
_cell.angle_alpha   90.00
_cell.angle_beta   90.00
_cell.angle_gamma   90.00
#
_symmetry.space_group_name_H-M   'P 1'
#
loop_
_entity.id
_entity.type
_entity.pdbx_description
1 polymer ?
#
loop_
_entity_poly.entity_id
_entity_poly.type
_entity_poly.pdbx_seq_one_letter_code
_entity_poly.pdbx_strand_id
1 'polypeptide(L)'
;VQRLSVAGGAVQTCVGTPLRVAVVGASVRPTCGVRDHATLLMHAMSQENVLPSLHWLTREQSSLGAARAELSAWTRRLSRELDEDPPDAVLMHYSVFSYSHRGLPVFVHQTLRALHPARIPLVAMLHELAYPWRYSGWRGDLWALTQRALLIDVMRACRGAIVTADARQQWLASRVWLPTRRVLVAPVFSNLPAPSAQPAASAQPAPSAQPALSVQPAGEHSGATIGLFGYSYEGASLSLVLEALGLLRERGVRAQLRLLGAPGRSSDAGRAWLVAARDRGLESLISFSERLPAQELSDALAACDVLLFADAAGPSSRKGSLAGALASGSAVVALHGPNTWQRLLDAQAACVVAPTPTALAQAVGDLLGDEQGRAALGARARAFAAEEMGLARSVDAVMELLGELVSARRE
;
A
#
# COMPACT_ATOMS: atom_id res chain seq x y z
N VAL A 1 -14.75 -34.98 23.61
CA VAL A 1 -15.24 -34.15 24.72
C VAL A 1 -14.04 -33.75 25.56
N GLN A 2 -13.41 -32.60 25.32
CA GLN A 2 -12.74 -31.78 26.32
C GLN A 2 -12.32 -30.46 25.62
N ARG A 3 -12.97 -29.39 26.02
CA ARG A 3 -12.62 -28.05 25.61
C ARG A 3 -11.27 -27.69 26.23
N LEU A 4 -10.26 -27.43 25.41
CA LEU A 4 -9.05 -26.74 25.85
C LEU A 4 -9.32 -25.23 25.81
N SER A 5 -9.50 -24.68 26.98
CA SER A 5 -9.50 -23.25 27.26
C SER A 5 -8.08 -22.73 27.05
N VAL A 6 -7.86 -21.90 26.01
CA VAL A 6 -6.64 -21.12 25.88
C VAL A 6 -6.84 -19.89 26.74
N ALA A 7 -6.19 -19.90 27.90
CA ALA A 7 -6.12 -18.74 28.79
C ALA A 7 -5.36 -17.61 28.06
N GLY A 8 -6.04 -16.48 27.85
CA GLY A 8 -5.43 -15.22 27.47
C GLY A 8 -4.46 -14.75 28.57
N GLY A 9 -3.18 -14.98 28.37
CA GLY A 9 -2.14 -14.38 29.17
C GLY A 9 -2.07 -12.88 28.87
N ALA A 10 -2.67 -12.06 29.71
CA ALA A 10 -2.35 -10.64 29.75
C ALA A 10 -0.84 -10.53 29.99
N VAL A 11 -0.10 -10.02 29.03
CA VAL A 11 1.29 -9.62 29.18
C VAL A 11 1.28 -8.51 30.22
N GLN A 12 1.68 -8.82 31.43
CA GLN A 12 1.95 -7.83 32.48
C GLN A 12 3.04 -6.90 31.93
N THR A 13 2.66 -5.68 31.60
CA THR A 13 3.60 -4.60 31.27
C THR A 13 4.44 -4.33 32.53
N CYS A 14 5.62 -4.90 32.57
CA CYS A 14 6.68 -4.35 33.40
C CYS A 14 6.86 -2.91 32.97
N VAL A 15 6.80 -1.97 33.91
CA VAL A 15 7.09 -0.54 33.71
C VAL A 15 8.59 -0.42 33.41
N GLY A 16 8.95 -0.77 32.18
CA GLY A 16 10.29 -0.63 31.63
C GLY A 16 10.43 0.72 30.94
N THR A 17 11.67 1.22 30.87
CA THR A 17 12.00 2.42 30.08
C THR A 17 11.46 2.26 28.64
N PRO A 18 10.75 3.27 28.08
CA PRO A 18 10.24 3.19 26.72
C PRO A 18 11.34 2.87 25.71
N LEU A 19 11.02 2.03 24.74
CA LEU A 19 11.95 1.65 23.66
C LEU A 19 12.10 2.83 22.67
N ARG A 20 13.32 3.30 22.47
CA ARG A 20 13.61 4.42 21.56
C ARG A 20 13.93 3.88 20.17
N VAL A 21 13.12 4.25 19.17
CA VAL A 21 13.24 3.73 17.81
C VAL A 21 13.36 4.87 16.79
N ALA A 22 14.48 4.91 16.06
CA ALA A 22 14.61 5.81 14.91
C ALA A 22 13.96 5.19 13.67
N VAL A 23 12.90 5.81 13.18
CA VAL A 23 12.19 5.42 11.94
C VAL A 23 12.79 6.20 10.78
N VAL A 24 13.44 5.49 9.86
CA VAL A 24 14.26 6.10 8.80
C VAL A 24 13.73 5.72 7.42
N GLY A 25 13.64 6.69 6.53
CA GLY A 25 13.21 6.43 5.16
C GLY A 25 13.50 7.56 4.18
N ALA A 26 13.21 7.31 2.91
CA ALA A 26 13.33 8.30 1.85
C ALA A 26 12.17 8.19 0.85
N SER A 27 11.83 9.32 0.22
CA SER A 27 10.86 9.40 -0.87
C SER A 27 11.39 10.28 -2.01
N VAL A 28 10.94 9.99 -3.23
CA VAL A 28 11.29 10.77 -4.44
C VAL A 28 10.19 11.74 -4.85
N ARG A 29 9.10 11.76 -4.10
CA ARG A 29 7.93 12.65 -4.31
C ARG A 29 7.39 13.11 -2.96
N PRO A 30 6.78 14.29 -2.89
CA PRO A 30 6.11 14.77 -1.67
C PRO A 30 5.00 13.83 -1.21
N THR A 31 4.21 13.31 -2.16
CA THR A 31 3.17 12.29 -1.89
C THR A 31 3.79 10.90 -2.00
N CYS A 32 3.89 10.19 -0.90
CA CYS A 32 4.56 8.89 -0.84
C CYS A 32 3.85 7.96 0.14
N GLY A 33 3.20 6.92 -0.39
CA GLY A 33 2.50 5.93 0.45
C GLY A 33 3.40 5.18 1.43
N VAL A 34 4.71 5.08 1.15
CA VAL A 34 5.68 4.51 2.11
C VAL A 34 5.91 5.45 3.30
N ARG A 35 5.94 6.78 3.07
CA ARG A 35 6.03 7.76 4.14
C ARG A 35 4.77 7.78 5.00
N ASP A 36 3.60 7.75 4.35
CA ASP A 36 2.31 7.71 5.04
C ASP A 36 2.21 6.42 5.89
N HIS A 37 2.62 5.27 5.33
CA HIS A 37 2.72 4.01 6.05
C HIS A 37 3.66 4.10 7.25
N ALA A 38 4.86 4.65 7.09
CA ALA A 38 5.83 4.83 8.17
C ALA A 38 5.28 5.74 9.29
N THR A 39 4.59 6.82 8.93
CA THR A 39 4.02 7.78 9.88
C THR A 39 2.89 7.15 10.70
N LEU A 40 1.98 6.41 10.06
CA LEU A 40 0.89 5.72 10.75
C LEU A 40 1.42 4.60 11.67
N LEU A 41 2.39 3.82 11.18
CA LEU A 41 3.03 2.78 11.95
C LEU A 41 3.74 3.37 13.19
N MET A 42 4.49 4.44 13.00
CA MET A 42 5.16 5.16 14.09
C MET A 42 4.16 5.65 15.15
N HIS A 43 3.05 6.26 14.71
CA HIS A 43 2.00 6.70 15.62
C HIS A 43 1.39 5.53 16.41
N ALA A 44 1.13 4.41 15.76
CA ALA A 44 0.62 3.22 16.45
C ALA A 44 1.64 2.63 17.43
N MET A 45 2.92 2.56 17.06
CA MET A 45 3.99 2.11 17.95
C MET A 45 4.12 3.00 19.20
N SER A 46 3.83 4.31 19.10
CA SER A 46 3.87 5.20 20.27
C SER A 46 2.81 4.86 21.34
N GLN A 47 1.81 4.06 21.01
CA GLN A 47 0.83 3.53 21.97
C GLN A 47 1.34 2.26 22.70
N GLU A 48 2.44 1.66 22.22
CA GLU A 48 3.02 0.39 22.69
C GLU A 48 4.30 0.60 23.51
N ASN A 49 4.37 1.65 24.32
CA ASN A 49 5.57 2.00 25.12
C ASN A 49 6.85 2.18 24.27
N VAL A 50 6.72 2.74 23.08
CA VAL A 50 7.82 3.11 22.18
C VAL A 50 7.90 4.63 22.05
N LEU A 51 9.11 5.17 22.02
CA LEU A 51 9.40 6.58 21.69
C LEU A 51 10.01 6.63 20.27
N PRO A 52 9.19 6.73 19.23
CA PRO A 52 9.69 6.75 17.85
C PRO A 52 10.12 8.17 17.45
N SER A 53 11.19 8.29 16.67
CA SER A 53 11.62 9.52 15.99
C SER A 53 11.66 9.32 14.48
N LEU A 54 11.12 10.28 13.71
CA LEU A 54 11.05 10.17 12.25
C LEU A 54 12.20 10.94 11.58
N HIS A 55 13.05 10.23 10.85
CA HIS A 55 14.14 10.76 10.05
C HIS A 55 13.88 10.48 8.57
N TRP A 56 13.22 11.42 7.89
CA TRP A 56 12.76 11.23 6.51
C TRP A 56 13.42 12.19 5.53
N LEU A 57 13.93 11.66 4.42
CA LEU A 57 14.42 12.43 3.29
C LEU A 57 13.36 12.47 2.19
N THR A 58 12.82 13.65 1.91
CA THR A 58 12.06 13.90 0.68
C THR A 58 13.01 14.51 -0.33
N ARG A 59 13.31 13.75 -1.40
CA ARG A 59 14.28 14.17 -2.42
C ARG A 59 13.63 15.15 -3.39
N GLU A 60 14.29 16.27 -3.60
CA GLU A 60 13.82 17.35 -4.49
C GLU A 60 14.67 17.46 -5.76
N GLN A 61 15.93 17.01 -5.67
CA GLN A 61 16.92 17.23 -6.71
C GLN A 61 16.88 16.15 -7.80
N SER A 62 16.82 16.56 -9.06
CA SER A 62 16.76 15.69 -10.23
C SER A 62 18.14 15.32 -10.81
N SER A 63 19.15 16.19 -10.67
CA SER A 63 20.51 15.90 -11.12
C SER A 63 21.25 15.00 -10.13
N LEU A 64 22.15 14.13 -10.62
CA LEU A 64 22.89 13.19 -9.76
C LEU A 64 23.79 13.93 -8.75
N GLY A 65 24.46 15.01 -9.18
CA GLY A 65 25.34 15.80 -8.30
C GLY A 65 24.58 16.48 -7.17
N ALA A 66 23.49 17.16 -7.49
CA ALA A 66 22.65 17.83 -6.50
C ALA A 66 21.96 16.84 -5.56
N ALA A 67 21.46 15.70 -6.09
CA ALA A 67 20.88 14.63 -5.28
C ALA A 67 21.89 13.98 -4.31
N ARG A 68 23.17 13.85 -4.72
CA ARG A 68 24.24 13.39 -3.82
C ARG A 68 24.56 14.41 -2.74
N ALA A 69 24.58 15.71 -3.07
CA ALA A 69 24.81 16.77 -2.09
C ALA A 69 23.67 16.81 -1.05
N GLU A 70 22.42 16.73 -1.50
CA GLU A 70 21.21 16.65 -0.66
C GLU A 70 21.28 15.44 0.30
N LEU A 71 21.56 14.25 -0.23
CA LEU A 71 21.72 13.06 0.57
C LEU A 71 22.88 13.19 1.58
N SER A 72 24.01 13.76 1.15
CA SER A 72 25.18 13.92 2.03
C SER A 72 24.90 14.89 3.16
N ALA A 73 24.14 15.96 2.93
CA ALA A 73 23.70 16.88 3.97
C ALA A 73 22.75 16.18 4.96
N TRP A 74 21.79 15.42 4.44
CA TRP A 74 20.83 14.68 5.26
C TRP A 74 21.51 13.58 6.08
N THR A 75 22.39 12.77 5.49
CA THR A 75 23.07 11.67 6.20
C THR A 75 24.03 12.17 7.29
N ARG A 76 24.71 13.31 7.07
CA ARG A 76 25.52 13.94 8.13
C ARG A 76 24.66 14.42 9.30
N ARG A 77 23.47 15.00 9.01
CA ARG A 77 22.52 15.40 10.07
C ARG A 77 22.00 14.17 10.80
N LEU A 78 21.54 13.15 10.08
CA LEU A 78 21.06 11.89 10.63
C LEU A 78 22.10 11.24 11.56
N SER A 79 23.36 11.10 11.09
CA SER A 79 24.44 10.50 11.90
C SER A 79 24.67 11.28 13.19
N ARG A 80 24.67 12.60 13.14
CA ARG A 80 24.83 13.47 14.33
C ARG A 80 23.65 13.30 15.30
N GLU A 81 22.42 13.35 14.79
CA GLU A 81 21.21 13.16 15.61
C GLU A 81 21.22 11.79 16.33
N LEU A 82 21.66 10.73 15.63
CA LEU A 82 21.78 9.38 16.21
C LEU A 82 22.96 9.25 17.18
N ASP A 83 24.01 10.07 17.05
CA ASP A 83 25.15 10.11 18.00
C ASP A 83 24.80 10.94 19.26
N GLU A 84 24.07 12.03 19.10
CA GLU A 84 23.65 12.92 20.22
C GLU A 84 22.55 12.28 21.06
N ASP A 85 21.64 11.55 20.42
CA ASP A 85 20.49 10.90 21.06
C ASP A 85 20.32 9.45 20.56
N PRO A 86 21.17 8.50 21.02
CA PRO A 86 21.20 7.15 20.46
C PRO A 86 19.89 6.40 20.69
N PRO A 87 19.22 5.89 19.64
CA PRO A 87 18.07 5.01 19.80
C PRO A 87 18.52 3.60 20.21
N ASP A 88 17.58 2.82 20.77
CA ASP A 88 17.79 1.40 21.06
C ASP A 88 17.85 0.57 19.77
N ALA A 89 17.08 0.99 18.73
CA ALA A 89 17.06 0.35 17.43
C ALA A 89 16.68 1.33 16.31
N VAL A 90 16.96 0.93 15.07
CA VAL A 90 16.55 1.62 13.85
C VAL A 90 15.58 0.75 13.06
N LEU A 91 14.44 1.32 12.64
CA LEU A 91 13.52 0.76 11.65
C LEU A 91 13.68 1.50 10.33
N MET A 92 14.33 0.87 9.35
CA MET A 92 14.55 1.45 8.03
C MET A 92 13.47 1.03 7.06
N HIS A 93 12.68 1.97 6.55
CA HIS A 93 11.75 1.74 5.44
C HIS A 93 12.53 1.74 4.12
N TYR A 94 12.77 0.57 3.59
CA TYR A 94 13.52 0.38 2.35
C TYR A 94 12.58 0.18 1.16
N SER A 95 12.62 1.13 0.23
CA SER A 95 12.13 0.96 -1.15
C SER A 95 13.29 1.26 -2.08
N VAL A 96 13.68 0.30 -2.89
CA VAL A 96 14.89 0.41 -3.71
C VAL A 96 14.91 1.65 -4.60
N PHE A 97 13.75 2.10 -5.10
CA PHE A 97 13.65 3.30 -5.93
C PHE A 97 13.83 4.58 -5.14
N SER A 98 13.45 4.62 -3.86
CA SER A 98 13.67 5.80 -2.99
C SER A 98 15.14 6.10 -2.77
N TYR A 99 15.99 5.06 -2.78
CA TYR A 99 17.45 5.17 -2.63
C TYR A 99 18.20 5.08 -3.95
N SER A 100 17.49 5.28 -5.08
CA SER A 100 18.06 5.16 -6.43
C SER A 100 18.09 6.51 -7.16
N HIS A 101 19.05 6.65 -8.07
CA HIS A 101 19.01 7.68 -9.11
C HIS A 101 18.76 7.01 -10.45
N ARG A 102 17.64 7.31 -11.12
CA ARG A 102 17.25 6.68 -12.39
C ARG A 102 17.31 5.14 -12.35
N GLY A 103 16.87 4.55 -11.24
CA GLY A 103 16.84 3.10 -11.02
C GLY A 103 18.14 2.48 -10.48
N LEU A 104 19.27 3.20 -10.50
CA LEU A 104 20.54 2.75 -9.92
C LEU A 104 20.58 3.13 -8.42
N PRO A 105 20.71 2.19 -7.47
CA PRO A 105 20.57 2.43 -6.04
C PRO A 105 21.85 2.99 -5.40
N VAL A 106 22.35 4.09 -5.93
CA VAL A 106 23.64 4.72 -5.58
C VAL A 106 23.69 5.36 -4.19
N PHE A 107 22.54 5.48 -3.50
CA PHE A 107 22.42 6.16 -2.22
C PHE A 107 22.37 5.23 -1.00
N VAL A 108 22.25 3.92 -1.22
CA VAL A 108 22.05 2.93 -0.15
C VAL A 108 23.25 2.87 0.80
N HIS A 109 24.47 2.76 0.28
CA HIS A 109 25.67 2.64 1.11
C HIS A 109 25.88 3.83 2.05
N GLN A 110 25.66 5.05 1.55
CA GLN A 110 25.83 6.24 2.37
C GLN A 110 24.81 6.30 3.49
N THR A 111 23.55 5.91 3.20
CA THR A 111 22.51 5.79 4.22
C THR A 111 22.86 4.73 5.26
N LEU A 112 23.25 3.53 4.85
CA LEU A 112 23.61 2.45 5.77
C LEU A 112 24.78 2.85 6.69
N ARG A 113 25.78 3.56 6.17
CA ARG A 113 26.89 4.06 7.01
C ARG A 113 26.41 5.03 8.07
N ALA A 114 25.46 5.93 7.72
CA ALA A 114 24.92 6.91 8.66
C ALA A 114 24.04 6.29 9.76
N LEU A 115 23.51 5.08 9.54
CA LEU A 115 22.70 4.36 10.52
C LEU A 115 23.52 3.58 11.57
N HIS A 116 24.85 3.55 11.45
CA HIS A 116 25.75 2.84 12.39
C HIS A 116 25.32 1.40 12.75
N PRO A 117 25.02 0.52 11.77
CA PRO A 117 24.39 -0.79 12.03
C PRO A 117 25.25 -1.75 12.87
N ALA A 118 26.53 -1.45 13.06
CA ALA A 118 27.42 -2.18 13.98
C ALA A 118 27.16 -1.82 15.44
N ARG A 119 26.63 -0.62 15.70
CA ARG A 119 26.37 -0.10 17.06
C ARG A 119 24.89 -0.18 17.43
N ILE A 120 24.01 0.13 16.48
CA ILE A 120 22.56 0.20 16.70
C ILE A 120 21.91 -0.91 15.87
N PRO A 121 21.08 -1.79 16.48
CA PRO A 121 20.37 -2.82 15.75
C PRO A 121 19.47 -2.22 14.66
N LEU A 122 19.58 -2.73 13.44
CA LEU A 122 18.79 -2.29 12.29
C LEU A 122 17.78 -3.37 11.88
N VAL A 123 16.51 -3.00 11.83
CA VAL A 123 15.43 -3.76 11.17
C VAL A 123 15.07 -3.09 9.85
N ALA A 124 14.99 -3.85 8.78
CA ALA A 124 14.61 -3.35 7.47
C ALA A 124 13.17 -3.73 7.12
N MET A 125 12.28 -2.75 6.95
CA MET A 125 10.96 -2.96 6.35
C MET A 125 11.09 -2.80 4.83
N LEU A 126 11.00 -3.92 4.11
CA LEU A 126 11.31 -4.01 2.69
C LEU A 126 10.04 -3.85 1.84
N HIS A 127 9.76 -2.63 1.38
CA HIS A 127 8.62 -2.34 0.51
C HIS A 127 8.83 -2.82 -0.92
N GLU A 128 10.07 -2.75 -1.42
CA GLU A 128 10.47 -3.25 -2.73
C GLU A 128 11.89 -3.81 -2.65
N LEU A 129 12.09 -5.00 -3.24
CA LEU A 129 13.36 -5.72 -3.14
C LEU A 129 14.30 -5.37 -4.28
N ALA A 130 13.89 -5.64 -5.52
CA ALA A 130 14.67 -5.41 -6.73
C ALA A 130 13.78 -5.44 -7.98
N TYR A 131 14.24 -4.80 -9.03
CA TYR A 131 13.61 -4.81 -10.34
C TYR A 131 13.58 -6.23 -10.94
N PRO A 132 12.52 -6.63 -11.64
CA PRO A 132 12.45 -7.94 -12.27
C PRO A 132 13.45 -8.05 -13.44
N TRP A 133 14.00 -9.25 -13.64
CA TRP A 133 14.84 -9.56 -14.80
C TRP A 133 14.04 -9.54 -16.09
N ARG A 134 14.64 -9.13 -17.20
CA ARG A 134 14.09 -9.17 -18.57
C ARG A 134 12.78 -8.40 -18.76
N TYR A 135 12.50 -7.44 -17.86
CA TYR A 135 11.26 -6.67 -17.94
C TYR A 135 11.35 -5.43 -18.85
N SER A 136 12.53 -4.79 -18.94
CA SER A 136 12.73 -3.53 -19.68
C SER A 136 14.05 -3.51 -20.45
N GLY A 137 14.42 -4.62 -21.10
CA GLY A 137 15.66 -4.74 -21.85
C GLY A 137 16.91 -4.58 -20.97
N TRP A 138 18.09 -4.32 -21.57
CA TRP A 138 19.37 -4.31 -20.89
C TRP A 138 19.48 -3.33 -19.72
N ARG A 139 18.77 -2.19 -19.79
CA ARG A 139 18.73 -1.21 -18.67
C ARG A 139 17.99 -1.78 -17.46
N GLY A 140 16.89 -2.47 -17.68
CA GLY A 140 16.16 -3.16 -16.62
C GLY A 140 17.00 -4.27 -16.00
N ASP A 141 17.78 -5.00 -16.78
CA ASP A 141 18.70 -6.04 -16.29
C ASP A 141 19.85 -5.43 -15.47
N LEU A 142 20.38 -4.27 -15.87
CA LEU A 142 21.36 -3.53 -15.08
C LEU A 142 20.77 -3.08 -13.72
N TRP A 143 19.53 -2.59 -13.72
CA TRP A 143 18.83 -2.28 -12.46
C TRP A 143 18.63 -3.53 -11.62
N ALA A 144 18.17 -4.62 -12.23
CA ALA A 144 17.95 -5.89 -11.56
C ALA A 144 19.23 -6.42 -10.90
N LEU A 145 20.36 -6.31 -11.56
CA LEU A 145 21.68 -6.74 -11.04
C LEU A 145 22.14 -5.84 -9.89
N THR A 146 22.20 -4.52 -10.10
CA THR A 146 22.72 -3.57 -9.12
C THR A 146 21.85 -3.51 -7.87
N GLN A 147 20.53 -3.60 -8.03
CA GLN A 147 19.60 -3.59 -6.91
C GLN A 147 19.68 -4.87 -6.08
N ARG A 148 19.95 -6.04 -6.69
CA ARG A 148 20.20 -7.30 -5.95
C ARG A 148 21.54 -7.28 -5.21
N ALA A 149 22.58 -6.73 -5.84
CA ALA A 149 23.87 -6.56 -5.17
C ALA A 149 23.72 -5.72 -3.90
N LEU A 150 23.00 -4.60 -3.97
CA LEU A 150 22.77 -3.74 -2.80
C LEU A 150 21.79 -4.32 -1.79
N LEU A 151 20.87 -5.17 -2.22
CA LEU A 151 20.02 -5.91 -1.27
C LEU A 151 20.86 -6.81 -0.36
N ILE A 152 21.97 -7.38 -0.86
CA ILE A 152 22.93 -8.13 -0.03
C ILE A 152 23.47 -7.23 1.09
N ASP A 153 23.84 -6.00 0.79
CA ASP A 153 24.41 -5.09 1.79
C ASP A 153 23.35 -4.62 2.80
N VAL A 154 22.10 -4.37 2.36
CA VAL A 154 20.99 -4.11 3.26
C VAL A 154 20.76 -5.31 4.19
N MET A 155 20.70 -6.53 3.64
CA MET A 155 20.48 -7.74 4.42
C MET A 155 21.67 -8.08 5.34
N ARG A 156 22.90 -7.68 5.00
CA ARG A 156 24.06 -7.80 5.90
C ARG A 156 24.00 -6.80 7.04
N ALA A 157 23.55 -5.58 6.75
CA ALA A 157 23.45 -4.52 7.73
C ALA A 157 22.33 -4.75 8.75
N CYS A 158 21.19 -5.32 8.32
CA CYS A 158 20.05 -5.55 9.20
C CYS A 158 20.20 -6.85 10.03
N ARG A 159 19.59 -6.86 11.20
CA ARG A 159 19.49 -8.03 12.10
C ARG A 159 18.23 -8.84 11.80
N GLY A 160 17.17 -8.20 11.31
CA GLY A 160 15.93 -8.81 10.88
C GLY A 160 15.29 -7.97 9.79
N ALA A 161 14.31 -8.53 9.10
CA ALA A 161 13.58 -7.83 8.06
C ALA A 161 12.07 -8.11 8.14
N ILE A 162 11.29 -7.16 7.65
CA ILE A 162 9.85 -7.29 7.47
C ILE A 162 9.54 -7.10 5.99
N VAL A 163 8.75 -7.99 5.42
CA VAL A 163 8.27 -7.90 4.04
C VAL A 163 6.76 -7.78 4.01
N THR A 164 6.23 -7.26 2.93
CA THR A 164 4.79 -6.99 2.79
C THR A 164 4.01 -8.09 2.10
N ALA A 165 4.66 -9.21 1.76
CA ALA A 165 3.99 -10.36 1.11
C ALA A 165 4.74 -11.65 1.37
N ASP A 166 3.99 -12.76 1.54
CA ASP A 166 4.51 -14.13 1.75
C ASP A 166 5.47 -14.55 0.61
N ALA A 167 5.11 -14.24 -0.64
CA ALA A 167 5.97 -14.55 -1.80
C ALA A 167 7.35 -13.87 -1.72
N ARG A 168 7.45 -12.71 -1.08
CA ARG A 168 8.75 -12.03 -0.87
C ARG A 168 9.57 -12.69 0.23
N GLN A 169 8.93 -13.15 1.30
CA GLN A 169 9.58 -13.94 2.34
C GLN A 169 10.16 -15.22 1.73
N GLN A 170 9.36 -15.96 0.97
CA GLN A 170 9.78 -17.18 0.28
C GLN A 170 10.90 -16.89 -0.73
N TRP A 171 10.80 -15.77 -1.47
CA TRP A 171 11.83 -15.35 -2.41
C TRP A 171 13.16 -15.07 -1.68
N LEU A 172 13.17 -14.34 -0.56
CA LEU A 172 14.36 -14.10 0.24
C LEU A 172 14.95 -15.40 0.77
N ALA A 173 14.12 -16.27 1.35
CA ALA A 173 14.53 -17.55 1.91
C ALA A 173 15.16 -18.51 0.88
N SER A 174 14.70 -18.43 -0.38
CA SER A 174 15.23 -19.27 -1.48
C SER A 174 16.53 -18.77 -2.09
N ARG A 175 17.12 -17.66 -1.62
CA ARG A 175 18.33 -17.06 -2.19
C ARG A 175 19.57 -17.38 -1.38
N VAL A 176 20.32 -18.39 -1.79
CA VAL A 176 21.57 -18.81 -1.13
C VAL A 176 22.65 -17.74 -1.07
N TRP A 177 22.56 -16.71 -1.92
CA TRP A 177 23.48 -15.57 -1.97
C TRP A 177 23.11 -14.44 -1.01
N LEU A 178 21.95 -14.52 -0.35
CA LEU A 178 21.54 -13.56 0.71
C LEU A 178 21.95 -14.10 2.10
N PRO A 179 22.34 -13.20 3.01
CA PRO A 179 22.52 -13.57 4.40
C PRO A 179 21.21 -14.08 4.99
N THR A 180 21.27 -15.18 5.73
CA THR A 180 20.10 -15.67 6.48
C THR A 180 19.76 -14.69 7.58
N ARG A 181 18.53 -14.22 7.60
CA ARG A 181 17.96 -13.34 8.61
C ARG A 181 16.54 -13.80 8.93
N ARG A 182 16.09 -13.49 10.15
CA ARG A 182 14.66 -13.63 10.45
C ARG A 182 13.87 -12.63 9.62
N VAL A 183 12.87 -13.12 8.90
CA VAL A 183 12.00 -12.31 8.04
C VAL A 183 10.55 -12.56 8.44
N LEU A 184 9.87 -11.51 8.88
CA LEU A 184 8.44 -11.54 9.19
C LEU A 184 7.63 -10.97 8.01
N VAL A 185 6.36 -11.36 7.94
CA VAL A 185 5.41 -10.83 6.95
C VAL A 185 4.41 -9.93 7.63
N ALA A 186 4.39 -8.67 7.22
CA ALA A 186 3.38 -7.70 7.60
C ALA A 186 2.75 -7.10 6.34
N PRO A 187 1.55 -7.54 5.95
CA PRO A 187 0.83 -6.99 4.81
C PRO A 187 0.66 -5.46 4.92
N VAL A 188 0.58 -4.78 3.78
CA VAL A 188 0.34 -3.34 3.77
C VAL A 188 -1.09 -3.08 4.25
N PHE A 189 -1.24 -2.29 5.30
CA PHE A 189 -2.53 -1.86 5.81
C PHE A 189 -3.10 -0.67 5.02
N SER A 190 -4.38 -0.40 5.20
CA SER A 190 -5.01 0.79 4.63
C SER A 190 -4.50 2.06 5.32
N ASN A 191 -4.07 3.03 4.52
CA ASN A 191 -3.74 4.37 5.02
C ASN A 191 -4.99 5.26 5.14
N LEU A 192 -6.17 4.72 4.87
CA LEU A 192 -7.44 5.42 4.99
C LEU A 192 -8.09 5.11 6.34
N PRO A 193 -8.76 6.08 6.97
CA PRO A 193 -9.56 5.83 8.15
C PRO A 193 -10.74 4.90 7.82
N ALA A 194 -11.40 4.37 8.84
CA ALA A 194 -12.65 3.67 8.64
C ALA A 194 -13.70 4.60 8.01
N PRO A 195 -14.56 4.09 7.10
CA PRO A 195 -15.67 4.88 6.58
C PRO A 195 -16.52 5.41 7.71
N SER A 196 -17.03 6.63 7.55
CA SER A 196 -18.01 7.20 8.49
C SER A 196 -19.22 6.28 8.52
N ALA A 197 -19.77 6.02 9.73
CA ALA A 197 -21.03 5.31 9.82
C ALA A 197 -22.06 6.12 9.01
N GLN A 198 -22.55 5.58 7.88
CA GLN A 198 -23.53 6.28 7.07
C GLN A 198 -24.76 6.60 7.94
N PRO A 199 -25.20 7.85 8.04
CA PRO A 199 -26.59 8.09 8.32
C PRO A 199 -27.39 7.55 7.14
N ALA A 200 -28.34 6.69 7.41
CA ALA A 200 -29.35 6.28 6.44
C ALA A 200 -29.82 7.53 5.67
N ALA A 201 -29.95 7.40 4.36
CA ALA A 201 -30.30 8.45 3.42
C ALA A 201 -31.33 9.45 3.95
N SER A 202 -30.90 10.55 4.55
CA SER A 202 -31.63 11.82 4.72
C SER A 202 -30.78 12.80 5.53
N ALA A 203 -29.91 13.56 4.91
CA ALA A 203 -29.42 14.81 5.45
C ALA A 203 -29.40 15.86 4.33
N GLN A 204 -30.33 16.79 4.44
CA GLN A 204 -30.36 18.03 3.69
C GLN A 204 -29.05 18.82 3.93
N PRO A 205 -28.52 19.54 2.93
CA PRO A 205 -27.32 20.35 3.10
C PRO A 205 -27.59 21.51 4.05
N ALA A 206 -26.74 21.67 5.06
CA ALA A 206 -26.69 22.86 5.89
C ALA A 206 -26.20 24.07 5.06
N PRO A 207 -26.78 25.26 5.21
CA PRO A 207 -26.35 26.44 4.44
C PRO A 207 -25.13 27.11 5.07
N SER A 208 -24.23 27.55 4.18
CA SER A 208 -23.16 28.52 4.42
C SER A 208 -21.74 27.99 4.68
N ALA A 209 -20.93 27.96 3.62
CA ALA A 209 -19.59 28.58 3.57
C ALA A 209 -19.07 28.58 2.13
N GLN A 210 -18.49 29.67 1.73
CA GLN A 210 -17.93 30.17 0.48
C GLN A 210 -17.50 29.20 -0.65
N PRO A 211 -17.51 29.63 -1.93
CA PRO A 211 -17.43 28.74 -3.08
C PRO A 211 -16.02 28.21 -3.30
N ALA A 212 -15.79 26.98 -2.89
CA ALA A 212 -14.75 26.15 -3.46
C ALA A 212 -15.22 25.66 -4.84
N LEU A 213 -14.35 25.74 -5.83
CA LEU A 213 -14.55 25.35 -7.22
C LEU A 213 -15.48 24.15 -7.38
N SER A 214 -16.56 24.37 -8.12
CA SER A 214 -17.70 23.50 -8.34
C SER A 214 -17.33 22.04 -8.58
N VAL A 215 -17.52 21.21 -7.57
CA VAL A 215 -17.90 19.82 -7.74
C VAL A 215 -19.25 19.84 -8.42
N GLN A 216 -19.33 19.48 -9.69
CA GLN A 216 -20.62 19.28 -10.34
C GLN A 216 -21.40 18.27 -9.49
N PRO A 217 -22.61 18.60 -9.01
CA PRO A 217 -23.45 17.62 -8.36
C PRO A 217 -23.66 16.48 -9.36
N ALA A 218 -23.45 15.25 -8.91
CA ALA A 218 -23.84 14.07 -9.66
C ALA A 218 -25.32 14.25 -10.00
N GLY A 219 -25.61 14.55 -11.28
CA GLY A 219 -26.98 14.56 -11.78
C GLY A 219 -27.61 13.23 -11.39
N GLU A 220 -28.92 13.23 -11.14
CA GLU A 220 -29.73 12.05 -10.79
C GLU A 220 -29.55 10.92 -11.81
N HIS A 221 -28.45 10.19 -11.68
CA HIS A 221 -28.18 9.00 -12.48
C HIS A 221 -28.62 7.80 -11.61
N SER A 222 -29.80 7.29 -11.91
CA SER A 222 -30.36 6.08 -11.30
C SER A 222 -29.61 4.81 -11.72
N GLY A 223 -28.26 4.79 -11.65
CA GLY A 223 -27.40 3.68 -12.04
C GLY A 223 -26.40 3.31 -10.96
N ALA A 224 -25.95 2.07 -10.98
CA ALA A 224 -24.96 1.55 -10.05
C ALA A 224 -23.60 2.24 -10.22
N THR A 225 -22.84 2.36 -9.12
CA THR A 225 -21.50 2.95 -9.10
C THR A 225 -20.43 1.88 -8.96
N ILE A 226 -19.59 1.77 -9.98
CA ILE A 226 -18.39 0.94 -9.97
C ILE A 226 -17.20 1.84 -9.63
N GLY A 227 -16.49 1.59 -8.53
CA GLY A 227 -15.34 2.36 -8.12
C GLY A 227 -14.02 1.71 -8.54
N LEU A 228 -13.02 2.51 -8.89
CA LEU A 228 -11.66 2.05 -9.15
C LEU A 228 -10.69 2.95 -8.41
N PHE A 229 -10.02 2.42 -7.38
CA PHE A 229 -9.08 3.15 -6.54
C PHE A 229 -7.63 2.89 -6.95
N GLY A 230 -6.88 3.97 -7.20
CA GLY A 230 -5.47 3.84 -7.63
C GLY A 230 -5.36 3.38 -9.08
N TYR A 231 -5.90 4.13 -10.01
CA TYR A 231 -6.08 3.80 -11.43
C TYR A 231 -4.90 4.14 -12.34
N SER A 232 -3.67 4.20 -11.83
CA SER A 232 -2.44 4.37 -12.63
C SER A 232 -2.05 3.07 -13.35
N TYR A 233 -3.01 2.43 -14.03
CA TYR A 233 -2.76 1.21 -14.78
C TYR A 233 -2.26 1.52 -16.18
N GLU A 234 -1.30 0.74 -16.65
CA GLU A 234 -0.84 0.79 -18.04
C GLU A 234 -1.81 0.06 -18.99
N GLY A 235 -1.77 0.43 -20.25
CA GLY A 235 -2.69 0.15 -21.34
C GLY A 235 -3.58 -1.09 -21.29
N ALA A 236 -3.04 -2.28 -20.97
CA ALA A 236 -3.81 -3.52 -21.05
C ALA A 236 -4.94 -3.60 -19.99
N SER A 237 -4.67 -3.24 -18.74
CA SER A 237 -5.69 -3.24 -17.68
C SER A 237 -6.76 -2.17 -17.90
N LEU A 238 -6.35 -0.99 -18.40
CA LEU A 238 -7.27 0.08 -18.76
C LEU A 238 -8.23 -0.37 -19.86
N SER A 239 -7.72 -0.94 -20.96
CA SER A 239 -8.56 -1.46 -22.06
C SER A 239 -9.52 -2.53 -21.58
N LEU A 240 -9.06 -3.46 -20.76
CA LEU A 240 -9.87 -4.55 -20.19
C LEU A 240 -11.07 -4.00 -19.39
N VAL A 241 -10.82 -3.01 -18.51
CA VAL A 241 -11.90 -2.40 -17.71
C VAL A 241 -12.91 -1.67 -18.59
N LEU A 242 -12.44 -0.90 -19.58
CA LEU A 242 -13.34 -0.19 -20.50
C LEU A 242 -14.16 -1.15 -21.39
N GLU A 243 -13.56 -2.22 -21.86
CA GLU A 243 -14.27 -3.25 -22.63
C GLU A 243 -15.33 -3.95 -21.76
N ALA A 244 -15.00 -4.26 -20.49
CA ALA A 244 -15.98 -4.80 -19.55
C ALA A 244 -17.14 -3.83 -19.29
N LEU A 245 -16.88 -2.53 -19.16
CA LEU A 245 -17.91 -1.49 -19.03
C LEU A 245 -18.80 -1.41 -20.28
N GLY A 246 -18.21 -1.55 -21.47
CA GLY A 246 -18.95 -1.64 -22.73
C GLY A 246 -19.90 -2.83 -22.76
N LEU A 247 -19.42 -4.03 -22.37
CA LEU A 247 -20.23 -5.24 -22.27
C LEU A 247 -21.38 -5.12 -21.27
N LEU A 248 -21.17 -4.47 -20.11
CA LEU A 248 -22.24 -4.19 -19.16
C LEU A 248 -23.31 -3.30 -19.78
N ARG A 249 -22.91 -2.24 -20.49
CA ARG A 249 -23.85 -1.35 -21.19
C ARG A 249 -24.66 -2.11 -22.26
N GLU A 250 -24.02 -2.95 -23.06
CA GLU A 250 -24.67 -3.78 -24.08
C GLU A 250 -25.70 -4.75 -23.48
N ARG A 251 -25.47 -5.24 -22.26
CA ARG A 251 -26.40 -6.07 -21.49
C ARG A 251 -27.50 -5.26 -20.79
N GLY A 252 -27.55 -3.94 -20.99
CA GLY A 252 -28.54 -3.05 -20.38
C GLY A 252 -28.28 -2.71 -18.91
N VAL A 253 -27.10 -3.05 -18.37
CA VAL A 253 -26.72 -2.69 -16.98
C VAL A 253 -26.37 -1.20 -16.95
N ARG A 254 -27.14 -0.43 -16.16
CA ARG A 254 -26.87 1.00 -15.95
C ARG A 254 -25.84 1.15 -14.85
N ALA A 255 -24.58 1.38 -15.25
CA ALA A 255 -23.48 1.57 -14.30
C ALA A 255 -22.56 2.70 -14.76
N GLN A 256 -21.95 3.40 -13.80
CA GLN A 256 -20.90 4.39 -14.01
C GLN A 256 -19.60 3.93 -13.38
N LEU A 257 -18.48 4.19 -14.04
CA LEU A 257 -17.13 3.97 -13.51
C LEU A 257 -16.64 5.27 -12.87
N ARG A 258 -16.37 5.21 -11.57
CA ARG A 258 -15.79 6.30 -10.80
C ARG A 258 -14.33 6.01 -10.48
N LEU A 259 -13.44 6.82 -11.04
CA LEU A 259 -11.99 6.76 -10.80
C LEU A 259 -11.69 7.58 -9.53
N LEU A 260 -11.28 6.88 -8.47
CA LEU A 260 -11.17 7.43 -7.12
C LEU A 260 -9.72 7.78 -6.74
N GLY A 261 -9.54 8.98 -6.21
CA GLY A 261 -8.27 9.46 -5.69
C GLY A 261 -7.29 9.94 -6.76
N ALA A 262 -5.99 9.93 -6.42
CA ALA A 262 -4.91 10.31 -7.33
C ALA A 262 -4.70 9.25 -8.43
N PRO A 263 -4.19 9.66 -9.62
CA PRO A 263 -3.50 10.92 -9.87
C PRO A 263 -4.36 12.10 -10.38
N GLY A 264 -5.66 11.94 -10.62
CA GLY A 264 -6.57 12.98 -11.09
C GLY A 264 -6.73 13.04 -12.62
N ARG A 265 -7.79 13.72 -13.07
CA ARG A 265 -8.20 13.81 -14.48
C ARG A 265 -7.12 14.45 -15.36
N SER A 266 -6.43 15.47 -14.86
CA SER A 266 -5.41 16.21 -15.62
C SER A 266 -4.06 15.51 -15.74
N SER A 267 -3.86 14.39 -15.05
CA SER A 267 -2.65 13.57 -15.13
C SER A 267 -2.52 12.81 -16.46
N ASP A 268 -1.32 12.28 -16.75
CA ASP A 268 -1.14 11.40 -17.92
C ASP A 268 -2.04 10.18 -17.86
N ALA A 269 -2.19 9.56 -16.69
CA ALA A 269 -3.10 8.44 -16.48
C ALA A 269 -4.56 8.85 -16.70
N GLY A 270 -4.99 9.99 -16.13
CA GLY A 270 -6.36 10.49 -16.33
C GLY A 270 -6.67 10.79 -17.78
N ARG A 271 -5.73 11.41 -18.50
CA ARG A 271 -5.85 11.65 -19.95
C ARG A 271 -5.95 10.35 -20.76
N ALA A 272 -5.13 9.34 -20.39
CA ALA A 272 -5.19 8.02 -21.04
C ALA A 272 -6.57 7.37 -20.89
N TRP A 273 -7.17 7.44 -19.68
CA TRP A 273 -8.53 6.96 -19.44
C TRP A 273 -9.57 7.68 -20.30
N LEU A 274 -9.51 9.01 -20.38
CA LEU A 274 -10.46 9.81 -21.18
C LEU A 274 -10.35 9.53 -22.68
N VAL A 275 -9.13 9.47 -23.21
CA VAL A 275 -8.92 9.14 -24.64
C VAL A 275 -9.47 7.76 -24.96
N ALA A 276 -9.06 6.74 -24.18
CA ALA A 276 -9.51 5.37 -24.42
C ALA A 276 -11.03 5.17 -24.23
N ALA A 277 -11.64 5.92 -23.34
CA ALA A 277 -13.09 5.92 -23.14
C ALA A 277 -13.82 6.60 -24.29
N ARG A 278 -13.31 7.73 -24.78
CA ARG A 278 -13.87 8.45 -25.94
C ARG A 278 -13.86 7.58 -27.20
N ASP A 279 -12.74 6.90 -27.45
CA ASP A 279 -12.59 5.99 -28.59
C ASP A 279 -13.62 4.84 -28.59
N ARG A 280 -14.17 4.52 -27.40
CA ARG A 280 -15.20 3.48 -27.20
C ARG A 280 -16.62 4.03 -27.00
N GLY A 281 -16.80 5.35 -27.05
CA GLY A 281 -18.10 6.00 -26.78
C GLY A 281 -18.59 5.81 -25.34
N LEU A 282 -17.64 5.72 -24.37
CA LEU A 282 -17.90 5.49 -22.93
C LEU A 282 -17.58 6.70 -22.07
N GLU A 283 -17.19 7.85 -22.65
CA GLU A 283 -16.73 9.03 -21.92
C GLU A 283 -17.76 9.52 -20.88
N SER A 284 -19.05 9.47 -21.21
CA SER A 284 -20.14 9.88 -20.31
C SER A 284 -20.37 8.94 -19.12
N LEU A 285 -19.79 7.72 -19.16
CA LEU A 285 -19.88 6.73 -18.09
C LEU A 285 -18.70 6.80 -17.12
N ILE A 286 -17.74 7.71 -17.33
CA ILE A 286 -16.54 7.83 -16.50
C ILE A 286 -16.52 9.16 -15.76
N SER A 287 -16.30 9.09 -14.46
CA SER A 287 -16.11 10.25 -13.60
C SER A 287 -14.82 10.13 -12.79
N PHE A 288 -14.29 11.27 -12.32
CA PHE A 288 -13.10 11.35 -11.47
C PHE A 288 -13.45 12.05 -10.18
N SER A 289 -12.99 11.51 -9.07
CA SER A 289 -13.15 12.19 -7.78
C SER A 289 -12.08 13.22 -7.50
N GLU A 290 -11.05 13.28 -8.33
CA GLU A 290 -9.81 14.01 -8.05
C GLU A 290 -9.18 13.55 -6.70
N ARG A 291 -8.24 14.33 -6.16
CA ARG A 291 -7.62 14.03 -4.87
C ARG A 291 -8.56 14.47 -3.74
N LEU A 292 -9.05 13.50 -2.98
CA LEU A 292 -9.90 13.72 -1.81
C LEU A 292 -9.09 13.68 -0.51
N PRO A 293 -9.52 14.36 0.55
CA PRO A 293 -9.11 14.08 1.92
C PRO A 293 -9.34 12.61 2.29
N ALA A 294 -8.53 12.07 3.21
CA ALA A 294 -8.55 10.64 3.51
C ALA A 294 -9.92 10.10 3.95
N GLN A 295 -10.66 10.87 4.77
CA GLN A 295 -12.01 10.49 5.21
C GLN A 295 -13.01 10.48 4.06
N GLU A 296 -13.01 11.54 3.24
CA GLU A 296 -13.90 11.64 2.09
C GLU A 296 -13.62 10.54 1.05
N LEU A 297 -12.34 10.15 0.88
CA LEU A 297 -11.96 9.04 0.01
C LEU A 297 -12.47 7.71 0.57
N SER A 298 -12.35 7.49 1.87
CA SER A 298 -12.86 6.30 2.55
C SER A 298 -14.37 6.16 2.36
N ASP A 299 -15.10 7.26 2.60
CA ASP A 299 -16.55 7.31 2.43
C ASP A 299 -16.97 7.11 0.97
N ALA A 300 -16.21 7.69 0.02
CA ALA A 300 -16.45 7.50 -1.41
C ALA A 300 -16.21 6.07 -1.88
N LEU A 301 -15.25 5.35 -1.27
CA LEU A 301 -15.04 3.93 -1.54
C LEU A 301 -16.21 3.10 -1.00
N ALA A 302 -16.67 3.38 0.23
CA ALA A 302 -17.77 2.67 0.85
C ALA A 302 -19.13 2.94 0.16
N ALA A 303 -19.26 4.06 -0.54
CA ALA A 303 -20.44 4.41 -1.31
C ALA A 303 -20.52 3.74 -2.70
N CYS A 304 -19.51 3.01 -3.13
CA CYS A 304 -19.54 2.25 -4.39
C CYS A 304 -20.26 0.92 -4.20
N ASP A 305 -21.11 0.55 -5.17
CA ASP A 305 -21.76 -0.76 -5.19
C ASP A 305 -20.75 -1.90 -5.37
N VAL A 306 -19.76 -1.69 -6.24
CA VAL A 306 -18.67 -2.62 -6.51
C VAL A 306 -17.37 -1.84 -6.66
N LEU A 307 -16.30 -2.33 -6.07
CA LEU A 307 -14.94 -1.82 -6.28
C LEU A 307 -14.14 -2.76 -7.18
N LEU A 308 -13.40 -2.20 -8.11
CA LEU A 308 -12.48 -2.95 -8.96
C LEU A 308 -11.05 -2.86 -8.46
N PHE A 309 -10.36 -3.98 -8.49
CA PHE A 309 -8.91 -4.05 -8.38
C PHE A 309 -8.34 -4.67 -9.66
N ALA A 310 -7.99 -3.81 -10.61
CA ALA A 310 -7.65 -4.20 -11.98
C ALA A 310 -6.13 -4.28 -12.24
N ASP A 311 -5.33 -4.62 -11.23
CA ASP A 311 -3.89 -4.86 -11.40
C ASP A 311 -3.66 -6.21 -12.12
N ALA A 312 -3.01 -6.18 -13.29
CA ALA A 312 -2.68 -7.39 -14.05
C ALA A 312 -1.77 -8.37 -13.30
N ALA A 313 -1.02 -7.89 -12.30
CA ALA A 313 -0.23 -8.75 -11.44
C ALA A 313 -1.06 -9.50 -10.39
N GLY A 314 -2.33 -9.17 -10.24
CA GLY A 314 -3.25 -9.75 -9.27
C GLY A 314 -3.26 -9.05 -7.91
N PRO A 315 -4.31 -9.31 -7.10
CA PRO A 315 -4.46 -8.76 -5.77
C PRO A 315 -3.40 -9.34 -4.82
N SER A 316 -2.55 -8.49 -4.26
CA SER A 316 -1.47 -8.91 -3.36
C SER A 316 -1.44 -8.07 -2.09
N SER A 317 -0.97 -8.66 -0.99
CA SER A 317 -0.86 -8.06 0.34
C SER A 317 0.04 -6.80 0.41
N ARG A 318 0.74 -6.46 -0.66
CA ARG A 318 1.61 -5.29 -0.77
C ARG A 318 0.92 -4.02 -1.29
N LYS A 319 -0.35 -4.10 -1.66
CA LYS A 319 -1.07 -3.01 -2.35
C LYS A 319 -1.99 -2.27 -1.39
N GLY A 320 -1.64 -1.04 -1.04
CA GLY A 320 -2.47 -0.16 -0.21
C GLY A 320 -3.84 0.15 -0.81
N SER A 321 -3.95 0.19 -2.16
CA SER A 321 -5.25 0.35 -2.82
C SER A 321 -6.16 -0.86 -2.64
N LEU A 322 -5.60 -2.09 -2.59
CA LEU A 322 -6.36 -3.28 -2.25
C LEU A 322 -6.81 -3.21 -0.77
N ALA A 323 -5.88 -2.89 0.13
CA ALA A 323 -6.20 -2.76 1.56
C ALA A 323 -7.32 -1.74 1.80
N GLY A 324 -7.26 -0.57 1.15
CA GLY A 324 -8.33 0.44 1.23
C GLY A 324 -9.66 -0.02 0.65
N ALA A 325 -9.63 -0.72 -0.49
CA ALA A 325 -10.83 -1.27 -1.10
C ALA A 325 -11.50 -2.33 -0.21
N LEU A 326 -10.73 -3.27 0.35
CA LEU A 326 -11.26 -4.29 1.26
C LEU A 326 -11.78 -3.69 2.57
N ALA A 327 -11.03 -2.74 3.16
CA ALA A 327 -11.39 -2.07 4.41
C ALA A 327 -12.66 -1.21 4.29
N SER A 328 -13.00 -0.73 3.08
CA SER A 328 -14.24 0.05 2.85
C SER A 328 -15.50 -0.77 3.14
N GLY A 329 -15.44 -2.10 2.97
CA GLY A 329 -16.57 -3.01 3.11
C GLY A 329 -17.51 -3.05 1.91
N SER A 330 -17.13 -2.47 0.77
CA SER A 330 -17.80 -2.70 -0.51
C SER A 330 -17.35 -4.03 -1.13
N ALA A 331 -18.18 -4.58 -2.01
CA ALA A 331 -17.82 -5.79 -2.74
C ALA A 331 -16.64 -5.51 -3.69
N VAL A 332 -15.56 -6.30 -3.60
CA VAL A 332 -14.35 -6.14 -4.42
C VAL A 332 -14.30 -7.22 -5.50
N VAL A 333 -14.17 -6.80 -6.77
CA VAL A 333 -13.84 -7.69 -7.90
C VAL A 333 -12.39 -7.42 -8.30
N ALA A 334 -11.57 -8.45 -8.33
CA ALA A 334 -10.16 -8.35 -8.65
C ALA A 334 -9.78 -9.25 -9.84
N LEU A 335 -8.83 -8.79 -10.66
CA LEU A 335 -8.27 -9.59 -11.73
C LEU A 335 -7.26 -10.60 -11.17
N HIS A 336 -7.36 -11.86 -11.57
CA HIS A 336 -6.35 -12.86 -11.25
C HIS A 336 -5.02 -12.53 -11.94
N GLY A 337 -3.91 -12.75 -11.24
CA GLY A 337 -2.57 -12.56 -11.76
C GLY A 337 -1.51 -13.36 -11.00
N PRO A 338 -0.23 -13.28 -11.42
CA PRO A 338 0.85 -14.09 -10.83
C PRO A 338 1.12 -13.80 -9.34
N ASN A 339 0.68 -12.65 -8.83
CA ASN A 339 0.84 -12.27 -7.43
C ASN A 339 -0.47 -12.34 -6.64
N THR A 340 -1.48 -13.03 -7.17
CA THR A 340 -2.75 -13.22 -6.45
C THR A 340 -2.49 -13.89 -5.10
N TRP A 341 -2.94 -13.26 -4.04
CA TRP A 341 -2.67 -13.69 -2.67
C TRP A 341 -3.59 -14.84 -2.28
N GLN A 342 -3.00 -16.01 -1.97
CA GLN A 342 -3.74 -17.22 -1.69
C GLN A 342 -4.71 -17.07 -0.50
N ARG A 343 -4.29 -16.40 0.58
CA ARG A 343 -5.16 -16.15 1.74
C ARG A 343 -6.42 -15.34 1.40
N LEU A 344 -6.32 -14.43 0.43
CA LEU A 344 -7.48 -13.66 -0.05
C LEU A 344 -8.49 -14.57 -0.75
N LEU A 345 -7.99 -15.58 -1.52
CA LEU A 345 -8.83 -16.58 -2.18
C LEU A 345 -9.48 -17.51 -1.15
N ASP A 346 -8.70 -18.04 -0.20
CA ASP A 346 -9.17 -18.96 0.83
C ASP A 346 -10.25 -18.32 1.71
N ALA A 347 -10.10 -17.04 2.04
CA ALA A 347 -11.08 -16.26 2.79
C ALA A 347 -12.28 -15.80 1.95
N GLN A 348 -12.25 -15.98 0.63
CA GLN A 348 -13.25 -15.44 -0.30
C GLN A 348 -13.57 -13.96 -0.04
N ALA A 349 -12.54 -13.18 0.28
CA ALA A 349 -12.67 -11.76 0.64
C ALA A 349 -12.77 -10.82 -0.56
N ALA A 350 -12.57 -11.35 -1.77
CA ALA A 350 -12.82 -10.68 -3.03
C ALA A 350 -13.30 -11.68 -4.08
N CYS A 351 -14.07 -11.24 -5.05
CA CYS A 351 -14.40 -12.00 -6.24
C CYS A 351 -13.23 -11.91 -7.22
N VAL A 352 -12.38 -12.94 -7.30
CA VAL A 352 -11.21 -12.95 -8.18
C VAL A 352 -11.55 -13.66 -9.48
N VAL A 353 -11.39 -12.95 -10.61
CA VAL A 353 -11.80 -13.41 -11.93
C VAL A 353 -10.63 -13.49 -12.92
N ALA A 354 -10.78 -14.26 -13.97
CA ALA A 354 -9.82 -14.28 -15.08
C ALA A 354 -9.63 -12.86 -15.65
N PRO A 355 -8.41 -12.48 -16.09
CA PRO A 355 -8.13 -11.15 -16.63
C PRO A 355 -8.67 -11.00 -18.07
N THR A 356 -9.99 -11.14 -18.22
CA THR A 356 -10.72 -10.94 -19.48
C THR A 356 -11.90 -9.99 -19.30
N PRO A 357 -12.25 -9.18 -20.31
CA PRO A 357 -13.38 -8.27 -20.22
C PRO A 357 -14.70 -8.97 -19.92
N THR A 358 -14.90 -10.17 -20.49
CA THR A 358 -16.13 -10.95 -20.31
C THR A 358 -16.27 -11.45 -18.87
N ALA A 359 -15.19 -12.00 -18.27
CA ALA A 359 -15.23 -12.48 -16.90
C ALA A 359 -15.44 -11.32 -15.90
N LEU A 360 -14.80 -10.18 -16.14
CA LEU A 360 -14.96 -8.99 -15.31
C LEU A 360 -16.41 -8.45 -15.43
N ALA A 361 -16.94 -8.30 -16.64
CA ALA A 361 -18.30 -7.83 -16.86
C ALA A 361 -19.35 -8.77 -16.26
N GLN A 362 -19.12 -10.09 -16.34
CA GLN A 362 -20.03 -11.07 -15.75
C GLN A 362 -20.07 -10.93 -14.23
N ALA A 363 -18.90 -10.96 -13.55
CA ALA A 363 -18.83 -10.88 -12.10
C ALA A 363 -19.39 -9.55 -11.54
N VAL A 364 -19.10 -8.44 -12.23
CA VAL A 364 -19.66 -7.13 -11.85
C VAL A 364 -21.17 -7.12 -12.05
N GLY A 365 -21.66 -7.63 -13.20
CA GLY A 365 -23.10 -7.69 -13.49
C GLY A 365 -23.87 -8.54 -12.49
N ASP A 366 -23.33 -9.72 -12.14
CA ASP A 366 -23.92 -10.62 -11.13
C ASP A 366 -24.02 -9.95 -9.77
N LEU A 367 -22.92 -9.31 -9.31
CA LEU A 367 -22.90 -8.58 -8.05
C LEU A 367 -23.82 -7.36 -8.07
N LEU A 368 -23.95 -6.63 -9.17
CA LEU A 368 -24.89 -5.51 -9.26
C LEU A 368 -26.34 -5.96 -9.19
N GLY A 369 -26.65 -7.17 -9.66
CA GLY A 369 -27.96 -7.79 -9.56
C GLY A 369 -28.28 -8.46 -8.21
N ASP A 370 -27.26 -8.69 -7.36
CA ASP A 370 -27.38 -9.40 -6.08
C ASP A 370 -26.93 -8.51 -4.90
N GLU A 371 -27.85 -7.76 -4.32
CA GLU A 371 -27.58 -6.88 -3.18
C GLU A 371 -27.09 -7.66 -1.95
N GLN A 372 -27.71 -8.82 -1.69
CA GLN A 372 -27.35 -9.66 -0.55
C GLN A 372 -25.94 -10.26 -0.72
N GLY A 373 -25.62 -10.73 -1.91
CA GLY A 373 -24.27 -11.20 -2.26
C GLY A 373 -23.22 -10.11 -2.14
N ARG A 374 -23.53 -8.88 -2.61
CA ARG A 374 -22.64 -7.72 -2.43
C ARG A 374 -22.40 -7.42 -0.94
N ALA A 375 -23.42 -7.36 -0.14
CA ALA A 375 -23.29 -7.08 1.30
C ALA A 375 -22.48 -8.18 2.01
N ALA A 376 -22.73 -9.44 1.70
CA ALA A 376 -21.98 -10.58 2.23
C ALA A 376 -20.50 -10.57 1.84
N LEU A 377 -20.19 -10.27 0.57
CA LEU A 377 -18.82 -10.15 0.08
C LEU A 377 -18.10 -8.96 0.75
N GLY A 378 -18.75 -7.80 0.85
CA GLY A 378 -18.20 -6.63 1.52
C GLY A 378 -17.91 -6.84 3.01
N ALA A 379 -18.79 -7.57 3.71
CA ALA A 379 -18.57 -7.94 5.11
C ALA A 379 -17.33 -8.85 5.26
N ARG A 380 -17.16 -9.86 4.39
CA ARG A 380 -15.96 -10.72 4.39
C ARG A 380 -14.70 -9.93 4.05
N ALA A 381 -14.78 -9.01 3.07
CA ALA A 381 -13.68 -8.14 2.69
C ALA A 381 -13.18 -7.30 3.86
N ARG A 382 -14.11 -6.66 4.59
CA ARG A 382 -13.80 -5.83 5.77
C ARG A 382 -13.20 -6.66 6.91
N ALA A 383 -13.77 -7.82 7.21
CA ALA A 383 -13.25 -8.72 8.24
C ALA A 383 -11.83 -9.17 7.91
N PHE A 384 -11.60 -9.59 6.67
CA PHE A 384 -10.27 -9.98 6.18
C PHE A 384 -9.26 -8.82 6.24
N ALA A 385 -9.67 -7.62 5.84
CA ALA A 385 -8.79 -6.44 5.92
C ALA A 385 -8.40 -6.12 7.38
N ALA A 386 -9.33 -6.23 8.32
CA ALA A 386 -9.06 -5.99 9.73
C ALA A 386 -8.10 -7.05 10.32
N GLU A 387 -8.28 -8.32 9.97
CA GLU A 387 -7.49 -9.44 10.49
C GLU A 387 -6.12 -9.54 9.82
N GLU A 388 -6.07 -9.54 8.48
CA GLU A 388 -4.85 -9.85 7.72
C GLU A 388 -4.05 -8.61 7.28
N MET A 389 -4.72 -7.47 7.11
CA MET A 389 -4.11 -6.21 6.66
C MET A 389 -4.29 -5.07 7.68
N GLY A 390 -4.54 -5.39 8.95
CA GLY A 390 -4.67 -4.40 10.02
C GLY A 390 -3.32 -3.77 10.39
N LEU A 391 -3.36 -2.50 10.80
CA LEU A 391 -2.17 -1.78 11.29
C LEU A 391 -1.54 -2.49 12.49
N ALA A 392 -2.35 -3.06 13.40
CA ALA A 392 -1.88 -3.82 14.55
C ALA A 392 -0.92 -4.95 14.15
N ARG A 393 -1.24 -5.71 13.10
CA ARG A 393 -0.36 -6.79 12.59
C ARG A 393 1.03 -6.29 12.17
N SER A 394 1.09 -5.09 11.59
CA SER A 394 2.38 -4.47 11.26
C SER A 394 3.13 -4.00 12.50
N VAL A 395 2.42 -3.47 13.49
CA VAL A 395 2.99 -3.11 14.80
C VAL A 395 3.55 -4.35 15.48
N ASP A 396 2.76 -5.43 15.59
CA ASP A 396 3.16 -6.69 16.22
C ASP A 396 4.46 -7.24 15.59
N ALA A 397 4.53 -7.29 14.26
CA ALA A 397 5.71 -7.77 13.55
C ALA A 397 6.95 -6.91 13.80
N VAL A 398 6.79 -5.59 13.91
CA VAL A 398 7.88 -4.66 14.23
C VAL A 398 8.30 -4.85 15.67
N MET A 399 7.36 -4.90 16.61
CA MET A 399 7.63 -5.05 18.06
C MET A 399 8.28 -6.38 18.38
N GLU A 400 7.85 -7.46 17.72
CA GLU A 400 8.45 -8.79 17.85
C GLU A 400 9.94 -8.75 17.48
N LEU A 401 10.31 -8.23 16.31
CA LEU A 401 11.72 -8.13 15.90
C LEU A 401 12.53 -7.15 16.76
N LEU A 402 11.97 -6.00 17.08
CA LEU A 402 12.67 -5.00 17.90
C LEU A 402 12.89 -5.52 19.33
N GLY A 403 11.89 -6.17 19.93
CA GLY A 403 11.96 -6.74 21.26
C GLY A 403 13.06 -7.80 21.39
N GLU A 404 13.15 -8.70 20.42
CA GLU A 404 14.22 -9.72 20.38
C GLU A 404 15.62 -9.11 20.29
N LEU A 405 15.77 -8.12 19.41
CA LEU A 405 17.08 -7.50 19.17
C LEU A 405 17.58 -6.69 20.35
N VAL A 406 16.67 -6.03 21.07
CA VAL A 406 17.02 -5.24 22.26
C VAL A 406 17.31 -6.16 23.44
N SER A 407 16.55 -7.25 23.61
CA SER A 407 16.81 -8.26 24.66
C SER A 407 18.18 -8.92 24.47
N ALA A 408 18.49 -9.36 23.25
CA ALA A 408 19.80 -9.96 22.92
C ALA A 408 21.01 -9.01 23.08
N ARG A 409 20.79 -7.70 23.19
CA ARG A 409 21.86 -6.71 23.45
C ARG A 409 22.08 -6.47 24.93
N ARG A 410 21.09 -6.75 25.77
CA ARG A 410 21.17 -6.55 27.23
C ARG A 410 21.75 -7.76 27.94
N GLU A 411 21.76 -8.92 27.30
CA GLU A 411 22.48 -10.14 27.71
C GLU A 411 23.94 -10.09 27.26
#